data_9c17860e9479d377895cbb0c84a66595
#
_entry.id   9c17860e9479d377895cbb0c84a66595
#
_cell.length_a   1.000
_cell.length_b   1.000
_cell.length_c   1.000
_cell.angle_alpha   90.00
_cell.angle_beta   90.00
_cell.angle_gamma   90.00
#
_symmetry.space_group_name_H-M   'P 1'
#
loop_
_entity.id
_entity.type
_entity.pdbx_description
1 polymer ?
#
loop_
_entity_poly.entity_id
_entity_poly.type
_entity_poly.pdbx_seq_one_letter_code
_entity_poly.pdbx_strand_id
1 'polypeptide(L)'
;MSRKALKMGYRSADIMYMSRTKIKVGHKRRNIVHMSQTKTKPGHKRRNIVYMSQTKTKLGQRKEDIVYMSSNVRHRTWYLYEENIYRKEKKMENHTIVTLKKGEGRTIKAGGAWIFDNEIDTIVGTFTNGDVVTVHDFDGYPMGKGFINQNSKIRIRMLTRHVDQEINENFLRMRVKNAWEYRKTTVDTSSCRVIFGEADFLPGLVVDKYEDVLVVECLALGMEQFKETIVSLLKGVLKEDGISIRGVYERSDANERRKEGLPKVKGFIGETFDTEVEITENGVHYLVDVVNGQKTGFFLDQKYNRLAMQRICKGKRVLDCFTHMGTFALNAGIAGASDVTGLDISEYAVQQANANAVRNHLEDTVHFRCANVLDELPKLAEAGEKYDVVILDPPAFTKSREATKNAIKGYREINMKGLKLVKDGGYLATCSCSHFMTQELLAKTVKEAAKAAHK
;
A
#
# COMPACT_ATOMS: atom_id res chain seq x y z
N MET A 1 26.36 36.47 32.05
CA MET A 1 25.90 35.37 32.92
C MET A 1 26.17 34.03 32.27
N SER A 2 26.92 33.29 32.98
CA SER A 2 27.35 31.90 32.94
C SER A 2 27.04 30.99 31.73
N ARG A 3 28.13 30.54 31.08
CA ARG A 3 28.19 29.41 30.12
C ARG A 3 28.29 28.11 30.94
N LYS A 4 27.40 27.14 30.72
CA LYS A 4 27.63 25.74 31.08
C LYS A 4 27.91 24.97 29.78
N ALA A 5 29.14 24.45 29.67
CA ALA A 5 29.53 23.51 28.63
C ALA A 5 29.21 22.10 29.11
N LEU A 6 28.40 21.35 28.34
CA LEU A 6 28.27 19.91 28.53
C LEU A 6 29.51 19.23 27.97
N LYS A 7 30.25 18.53 28.83
CA LYS A 7 31.28 17.57 28.46
C LYS A 7 30.61 16.24 28.12
N MET A 8 30.54 15.89 26.85
CA MET A 8 30.42 14.48 26.42
C MET A 8 31.76 14.06 25.82
N GLY A 9 32.31 12.95 26.31
CA GLY A 9 33.59 12.45 25.92
C GLY A 9 33.56 11.78 24.54
N TYR A 10 34.16 12.46 23.56
CA TYR A 10 34.61 11.84 22.31
C TYR A 10 36.07 12.19 22.09
N ARG A 11 36.89 11.18 21.81
CA ARG A 11 38.30 11.32 21.45
C ARG A 11 38.36 11.86 20.01
N SER A 12 39.01 13.01 19.81
CA SER A 12 39.18 13.80 18.59
C SER A 12 37.94 14.59 18.17
N ALA A 13 37.83 15.82 18.67
CA ALA A 13 36.79 16.76 18.22
C ALA A 13 37.37 17.79 17.24
N ASP A 14 36.83 17.83 16.03
CA ASP A 14 36.95 18.98 15.16
C ASP A 14 36.02 20.06 15.71
N ILE A 15 36.58 21.21 16.10
CA ILE A 15 35.81 22.33 16.64
C ILE A 15 35.47 23.26 15.48
N MET A 16 34.19 23.40 15.20
CA MET A 16 33.66 24.32 14.19
C MET A 16 33.13 25.57 14.88
N TYR A 17 33.71 26.74 14.56
CA TYR A 17 33.24 28.04 15.04
C TYR A 17 32.51 28.77 13.93
N MET A 18 31.26 29.17 14.21
CA MET A 18 30.51 30.09 13.37
C MET A 18 30.50 31.49 13.97
N SER A 19 31.00 32.46 13.24
CA SER A 19 30.88 33.88 13.63
C SER A 19 29.98 34.64 12.65
N ARG A 20 29.12 35.48 13.17
CA ARG A 20 28.28 36.39 12.35
C ARG A 20 28.90 37.77 12.36
N THR A 21 29.39 38.24 11.21
CA THR A 21 29.96 39.60 11.05
C THR A 21 29.11 40.39 10.06
N LYS A 22 28.77 41.66 10.44
CA LYS A 22 28.10 42.61 9.54
C LYS A 22 29.17 43.42 8.80
N ILE A 23 29.32 43.25 7.49
CA ILE A 23 30.21 44.06 6.67
C ILE A 23 29.38 44.95 5.75
N LYS A 24 29.64 46.29 5.81
CA LYS A 24 29.10 47.29 4.87
C LYS A 24 30.13 47.54 3.79
N VAL A 25 29.94 47.11 2.58
CA VAL A 25 30.72 47.49 1.40
C VAL A 25 29.77 47.72 0.24
N GLY A 26 29.99 48.75 -0.59
CA GLY A 26 29.09 49.24 -1.63
C GLY A 26 28.64 48.21 -2.67
N HIS A 27 27.75 48.60 -3.50
CA HIS A 27 26.79 47.97 -4.46
C HIS A 27 26.98 46.56 -5.04
N LYS A 28 28.06 45.81 -4.78
CA LYS A 28 28.17 44.36 -5.05
C LYS A 28 28.80 43.66 -3.86
N ARG A 29 28.05 42.82 -3.17
CA ARG A 29 28.52 42.15 -1.96
C ARG A 29 28.82 40.68 -2.28
N ARG A 30 30.06 40.26 -2.03
CA ARG A 30 30.51 38.87 -2.09
C ARG A 30 30.84 38.40 -0.67
N ASN A 31 30.35 37.23 -0.28
CA ASN A 31 30.80 36.61 0.97
C ASN A 31 32.07 35.82 0.68
N ILE A 32 33.17 36.17 1.33
CA ILE A 32 34.45 35.47 1.24
C ILE A 32 34.63 34.71 2.54
N VAL A 33 34.74 33.40 2.47
CA VAL A 33 35.07 32.54 3.61
C VAL A 33 36.51 32.12 3.50
N HIS A 34 37.36 32.58 4.43
CA HIS A 34 38.75 32.17 4.51
C HIS A 34 38.88 31.00 5.45
N MET A 35 39.46 29.89 4.93
CA MET A 35 39.90 28.77 5.75
C MET A 35 41.41 28.82 5.86
N SER A 36 41.96 29.01 7.07
CA SER A 36 43.38 29.00 7.33
C SER A 36 43.81 27.77 8.14
N GLN A 37 44.92 27.16 7.75
CA GLN A 37 45.58 26.16 8.59
C GLN A 37 46.51 26.86 9.56
N THR A 38 46.33 26.67 10.86
CA THR A 38 47.34 27.01 11.85
C THR A 38 48.36 25.91 11.99
N LYS A 39 49.64 26.20 11.70
CA LYS A 39 50.74 25.30 12.00
C LYS A 39 50.96 25.27 13.51
N THR A 40 50.73 24.13 14.13
CA THR A 40 51.16 23.88 15.52
C THR A 40 52.59 23.29 15.52
N LYS A 41 53.35 23.57 16.58
CA LYS A 41 54.74 23.05 16.78
C LYS A 41 54.80 21.53 16.70
N PRO A 42 55.95 20.96 16.29
CA PRO A 42 56.12 19.53 16.15
C PRO A 42 55.86 18.81 17.49
N GLY A 43 54.91 17.86 17.49
CA GLY A 43 54.54 17.07 18.67
C GLY A 43 53.05 17.01 19.00
N HIS A 44 52.21 17.87 18.44
CA HIS A 44 50.78 17.85 18.71
C HIS A 44 49.96 17.42 17.49
N LYS A 45 48.97 16.55 17.70
CA LYS A 45 48.01 16.15 16.67
C LYS A 45 47.37 17.37 16.04
N ARG A 46 47.44 17.52 14.72
CA ARG A 46 46.84 18.61 13.94
C ARG A 46 45.34 18.63 14.20
N ARG A 47 44.82 19.75 14.68
CA ARG A 47 43.38 20.07 14.72
C ARG A 47 43.06 21.00 13.56
N ASN A 48 42.17 20.58 12.68
CA ASN A 48 41.63 21.48 11.64
C ASN A 48 40.55 22.33 12.24
N ILE A 49 40.76 23.66 12.25
CA ILE A 49 39.78 24.64 12.72
C ILE A 49 39.17 25.25 11.47
N VAL A 50 37.87 25.10 11.30
CA VAL A 50 37.12 25.70 10.19
C VAL A 50 36.32 26.89 10.72
N TYR A 51 36.57 28.06 10.18
CA TYR A 51 35.79 29.29 10.48
C TYR A 51 34.80 29.52 9.34
N MET A 52 33.51 29.52 9.67
CA MET A 52 32.45 29.91 8.74
C MET A 52 31.80 31.18 9.22
N SER A 53 31.76 32.21 8.39
CA SER A 53 31.03 33.45 8.68
C SER A 53 29.79 33.56 7.82
N GLN A 54 28.63 33.74 8.43
CA GLN A 54 27.40 34.10 7.71
C GLN A 54 27.11 35.60 7.85
N THR A 55 26.91 36.25 6.71
CA THR A 55 26.45 37.64 6.67
C THR A 55 24.98 37.71 6.30
N LYS A 56 24.14 38.32 7.15
CA LYS A 56 22.75 38.67 6.80
C LYS A 56 22.71 39.98 6.03
N THR A 57 22.07 39.97 4.87
CA THR A 57 21.73 41.21 4.14
C THR A 57 20.24 41.49 4.23
N LYS A 58 19.88 42.75 4.28
CA LYS A 58 18.49 43.25 4.43
C LYS A 58 17.64 43.20 3.16
N LEU A 59 18.13 42.65 2.05
CA LEU A 59 17.38 42.57 0.78
C LEU A 59 17.68 41.22 0.14
N GLY A 60 16.62 40.46 -0.19
CA GLY A 60 16.59 39.11 -0.68
C GLY A 60 17.22 38.84 -2.05
N GLN A 61 18.45 39.28 -2.30
CA GLN A 61 19.22 38.92 -3.49
C GLN A 61 20.28 37.88 -3.16
N ARG A 62 20.35 36.84 -3.98
CA ARG A 62 21.33 35.72 -3.89
C ARG A 62 22.76 36.26 -3.99
N LYS A 63 23.63 35.60 -3.25
CA LYS A 63 25.08 35.85 -3.28
C LYS A 63 25.83 34.57 -3.58
N GLU A 64 26.85 34.69 -4.45
CA GLU A 64 27.81 33.64 -4.67
C GLU A 64 28.79 33.57 -3.49
N ASP A 65 28.85 32.42 -2.83
CA ASP A 65 29.81 32.15 -1.76
C ASP A 65 31.05 31.48 -2.38
N ILE A 66 32.19 32.20 -2.30
CA ILE A 66 33.48 31.64 -2.75
C ILE A 66 34.17 31.03 -1.54
N VAL A 67 34.39 29.72 -1.60
CA VAL A 67 35.08 28.92 -0.56
C VAL A 67 36.50 28.64 -1.02
N TYR A 68 37.50 29.13 -0.33
CA TYR A 68 38.88 28.82 -0.55
C TYR A 68 39.32 27.70 0.38
N MET A 69 39.62 26.52 -0.17
CA MET A 69 40.17 25.38 0.57
C MET A 69 41.68 25.25 0.33
N SER A 70 42.46 25.00 1.39
CA SER A 70 43.86 24.68 1.24
C SER A 70 44.04 23.29 0.61
N SER A 71 45.14 23.10 -0.17
CA SER A 71 45.42 22.01 -1.09
C SER A 71 45.47 20.58 -0.51
N ASN A 72 45.12 20.36 0.77
CA ASN A 72 45.21 19.06 1.43
C ASN A 72 43.87 18.42 1.83
N VAL A 73 42.72 18.99 1.42
CA VAL A 73 41.38 18.39 1.65
C VAL A 73 40.96 17.67 0.37
N ARG A 74 40.77 16.36 0.44
CA ARG A 74 40.47 15.52 -0.74
C ARG A 74 39.17 15.97 -1.41
N HIS A 75 39.13 16.06 -2.72
CA HIS A 75 38.00 16.41 -3.61
C HIS A 75 36.64 15.82 -3.22
N ARG A 76 36.65 14.67 -2.55
CA ARG A 76 35.41 13.93 -2.17
C ARG A 76 34.49 14.70 -1.19
N THR A 77 35.06 15.52 -0.30
CA THR A 77 34.28 16.28 0.70
C THR A 77 33.61 17.51 0.08
N TRP A 78 34.24 18.07 -0.94
CA TRP A 78 33.73 19.25 -1.66
C TRP A 78 32.54 18.87 -2.56
N TYR A 79 32.62 17.74 -3.29
CA TYR A 79 31.51 17.20 -4.09
C TYR A 79 30.27 16.92 -3.24
N LEU A 80 30.43 16.33 -2.07
CA LEU A 80 29.31 16.05 -1.15
C LEU A 80 28.70 17.34 -0.58
N TYR A 81 29.50 18.40 -0.43
CA TYR A 81 29.01 19.69 0.05
C TYR A 81 28.24 20.46 -1.04
N GLU A 82 28.75 20.48 -2.27
CA GLU A 82 28.02 21.05 -3.42
C GLU A 82 26.75 20.28 -3.73
N GLU A 83 26.80 18.98 -3.70
CA GLU A 83 25.62 18.14 -3.93
C GLU A 83 24.55 18.37 -2.85
N ASN A 84 24.95 18.56 -1.62
CA ASN A 84 24.01 18.90 -0.53
C ASN A 84 23.49 20.35 -0.62
N ILE A 85 24.30 21.31 -1.06
CA ILE A 85 23.81 22.66 -1.32
C ILE A 85 22.89 22.67 -2.54
N TYR A 86 23.28 22.03 -3.64
CA TYR A 86 22.45 21.91 -4.84
C TYR A 86 21.13 21.19 -4.57
N ARG A 87 21.13 20.13 -3.75
CA ARG A 87 19.93 19.46 -3.27
C ARG A 87 19.10 20.36 -2.35
N LYS A 88 19.72 21.14 -1.48
CA LYS A 88 19.03 22.12 -0.62
C LYS A 88 18.46 23.29 -1.41
N GLU A 89 19.18 23.82 -2.38
CA GLU A 89 18.71 24.90 -3.24
C GLU A 89 17.59 24.42 -4.16
N LYS A 90 17.72 23.23 -4.76
CA LYS A 90 16.66 22.58 -5.53
C LYS A 90 15.42 22.27 -4.64
N LYS A 91 15.63 21.96 -3.36
CA LYS A 91 14.55 21.76 -2.37
C LYS A 91 13.88 23.06 -1.94
N MET A 92 14.56 24.20 -2.02
CA MET A 92 13.98 25.53 -1.75
C MET A 92 13.30 26.17 -2.96
N GLU A 93 13.60 25.70 -4.19
CA GLU A 93 13.04 26.25 -5.44
C GLU A 93 11.70 25.68 -5.85
N ASN A 94 11.28 24.52 -5.32
CA ASN A 94 10.06 23.84 -5.76
C ASN A 94 8.98 23.75 -4.67
N HIS A 95 8.57 24.89 -4.12
CA HIS A 95 7.31 24.93 -3.36
C HIS A 95 6.14 25.21 -4.32
N THR A 96 5.73 24.18 -5.05
CA THR A 96 4.51 24.27 -5.82
C THR A 96 3.31 24.27 -4.88
N ILE A 97 2.48 25.29 -5.01
CA ILE A 97 1.24 25.45 -4.27
C ILE A 97 0.08 25.22 -5.22
N VAL A 98 -0.81 24.32 -4.84
CA VAL A 98 -2.06 24.05 -5.54
C VAL A 98 -3.22 24.58 -4.71
N THR A 99 -3.99 25.52 -5.27
CA THR A 99 -5.17 26.11 -4.60
C THR A 99 -6.44 25.47 -5.16
N LEU A 100 -7.34 25.07 -4.27
CA LEU A 100 -8.62 24.48 -4.63
C LEU A 100 -9.67 25.56 -4.92
N LYS A 101 -10.66 25.24 -5.75
CA LYS A 101 -11.83 26.08 -6.02
C LYS A 101 -12.66 26.30 -4.78
N LYS A 102 -13.40 27.41 -4.75
CA LYS A 102 -14.35 27.70 -3.69
C LYS A 102 -15.42 26.63 -3.59
N GLY A 103 -15.57 26.08 -2.39
CA GLY A 103 -16.53 24.99 -2.11
C GLY A 103 -15.95 23.59 -2.25
N GLU A 104 -14.75 23.46 -2.81
CA GLU A 104 -14.04 22.18 -2.92
C GLU A 104 -13.16 21.90 -1.69
N GLY A 105 -12.55 20.69 -1.62
CA GLY A 105 -11.72 20.27 -0.50
C GLY A 105 -12.50 19.79 0.75
N ARG A 106 -13.83 19.70 0.69
CA ARG A 106 -14.65 19.17 1.80
C ARG A 106 -14.32 17.72 2.12
N THR A 107 -14.09 16.91 1.08
CA THR A 107 -13.67 15.51 1.23
C THR A 107 -12.33 15.41 1.94
N ILE A 108 -11.37 16.28 1.62
CA ILE A 108 -10.06 16.32 2.29
C ILE A 108 -10.22 16.71 3.76
N LYS A 109 -11.03 17.73 4.07
CA LYS A 109 -11.34 18.14 5.46
C LYS A 109 -12.04 17.01 6.25
N ALA A 110 -12.85 16.20 5.59
CA ALA A 110 -13.55 15.05 6.17
C ALA A 110 -12.70 13.75 6.25
N GLY A 111 -11.44 13.75 5.80
CA GLY A 111 -10.59 12.58 5.89
C GLY A 111 -10.22 11.97 4.55
N GLY A 112 -10.75 12.43 3.44
CA GLY A 112 -10.41 11.95 2.11
C GLY A 112 -8.96 12.19 1.74
N ALA A 113 -8.46 11.41 0.78
CA ALA A 113 -7.08 11.45 0.34
C ALA A 113 -6.91 11.88 -1.12
N TRP A 114 -7.99 12.12 -1.85
CA TRP A 114 -7.96 12.40 -3.29
C TRP A 114 -8.50 13.78 -3.61
N ILE A 115 -7.78 14.48 -4.48
CA ILE A 115 -8.22 15.74 -5.11
C ILE A 115 -8.27 15.49 -6.61
N PHE A 116 -9.42 15.74 -7.20
CA PHE A 116 -9.64 15.56 -8.63
C PHE A 116 -9.23 16.79 -9.43
N ASP A 117 -8.99 16.62 -10.72
CA ASP A 117 -8.57 17.68 -11.63
C ASP A 117 -9.54 18.86 -11.68
N ASN A 118 -10.83 18.60 -11.60
CA ASN A 118 -11.88 19.61 -11.61
C ASN A 118 -12.00 20.43 -10.33
N GLU A 119 -11.39 19.99 -9.22
CA GLU A 119 -11.39 20.67 -7.92
C GLU A 119 -10.31 21.77 -7.81
N ILE A 120 -9.32 21.78 -8.73
CA ILE A 120 -8.18 22.70 -8.71
C ILE A 120 -8.54 24.02 -9.40
N ASP A 121 -8.18 25.13 -8.75
CA ASP A 121 -8.29 26.49 -9.29
C ASP A 121 -6.98 26.93 -9.92
N THR A 122 -5.89 27.01 -9.13
CA THR A 122 -4.58 27.50 -9.59
C THR A 122 -3.45 26.60 -9.12
N ILE A 123 -2.36 26.62 -9.90
CA ILE A 123 -1.09 25.99 -9.55
C ILE A 123 0.01 27.04 -9.69
N VAL A 124 0.71 27.34 -8.61
CA VAL A 124 1.81 28.31 -8.57
C VAL A 124 3.11 27.58 -8.27
N GLY A 125 4.11 27.73 -9.12
CA GLY A 125 5.39 27.03 -9.05
C GLY A 125 5.56 26.07 -10.24
N THR A 126 6.67 25.33 -10.22
CA THR A 126 7.00 24.33 -11.25
C THR A 126 7.03 22.94 -10.60
N PHE A 127 6.61 21.94 -11.33
CA PHE A 127 6.62 20.56 -10.86
C PHE A 127 6.76 19.57 -12.03
N THR A 128 7.17 18.37 -11.69
CA THR A 128 7.06 17.19 -12.53
C THR A 128 6.02 16.23 -11.94
N ASN A 129 5.43 15.38 -12.78
CA ASN A 129 4.49 14.38 -12.30
C ASN A 129 5.17 13.47 -11.25
N GLY A 130 4.51 13.29 -10.11
CA GLY A 130 5.04 12.55 -8.97
C GLY A 130 5.68 13.42 -7.89
N ASP A 131 5.90 14.71 -8.13
CA ASP A 131 6.44 15.62 -7.12
C ASP A 131 5.44 15.84 -5.97
N VAL A 132 5.98 16.13 -4.79
CA VAL A 132 5.20 16.52 -3.61
C VAL A 132 4.87 18.01 -3.70
N VAL A 133 3.59 18.35 -3.69
CA VAL A 133 3.08 19.72 -3.69
C VAL A 133 2.34 20.04 -2.39
N THR A 134 2.26 21.34 -2.07
CA THR A 134 1.42 21.83 -0.97
C THR A 134 0.05 22.21 -1.49
N VAL A 135 -1.00 21.77 -0.78
CA VAL A 135 -2.39 22.05 -1.13
C VAL A 135 -2.97 23.11 -0.20
N HIS A 136 -3.59 24.14 -0.77
CA HIS A 136 -4.33 25.16 -0.07
C HIS A 136 -5.82 25.12 -0.46
N ASP A 137 -6.70 25.50 0.44
CA ASP A 137 -8.09 25.77 0.07
C ASP A 137 -8.20 27.14 -0.64
N PHE A 138 -9.42 27.51 -1.06
CA PHE A 138 -9.66 28.75 -1.82
C PHE A 138 -9.32 30.05 -1.07
N ASP A 139 -9.26 30.02 0.26
CA ASP A 139 -8.87 31.16 1.11
C ASP A 139 -7.37 31.19 1.43
N GLY A 140 -6.59 30.24 0.86
CA GLY A 140 -5.16 30.10 1.09
C GLY A 140 -4.81 29.33 2.37
N TYR A 141 -5.78 28.69 3.04
CA TYR A 141 -5.51 27.86 4.21
C TYR A 141 -4.80 26.57 3.79
N PRO A 142 -3.64 26.25 4.39
CA PRO A 142 -2.87 25.07 4.02
C PRO A 142 -3.55 23.79 4.52
N MET A 143 -3.83 22.88 3.59
CA MET A 143 -4.54 21.61 3.84
C MET A 143 -3.62 20.41 4.00
N GLY A 144 -2.36 20.51 3.55
CA GLY A 144 -1.39 19.42 3.60
C GLY A 144 -0.52 19.29 2.37
N LYS A 145 0.13 18.14 2.22
CA LYS A 145 1.00 17.80 1.10
C LYS A 145 0.57 16.50 0.44
N GLY A 146 0.76 16.40 -0.87
CA GLY A 146 0.44 15.20 -1.64
C GLY A 146 1.23 15.12 -2.94
N PHE A 147 1.19 13.96 -3.60
CA PHE A 147 1.74 13.77 -4.93
C PHE A 147 0.83 14.37 -5.98
N ILE A 148 1.40 15.12 -6.93
CA ILE A 148 0.69 15.61 -8.11
C ILE A 148 0.96 14.73 -9.33
N ASN A 149 -0.08 14.44 -10.13
CA ASN A 149 0.06 13.74 -11.39
C ASN A 149 -0.94 14.26 -12.44
N GLN A 150 -0.45 14.89 -13.49
CA GLN A 150 -1.28 15.45 -14.57
C GLN A 150 -1.92 14.39 -15.47
N ASN A 151 -1.40 13.16 -15.50
CA ASN A 151 -1.97 12.07 -16.29
C ASN A 151 -3.26 11.50 -15.65
N SER A 152 -3.41 11.67 -14.33
CA SER A 152 -4.51 11.10 -13.55
C SER A 152 -5.64 12.10 -13.35
N LYS A 153 -6.89 11.60 -13.36
CA LYS A 153 -8.05 12.37 -12.88
C LYS A 153 -7.98 12.63 -11.38
N ILE A 154 -7.37 11.72 -10.62
CA ILE A 154 -6.99 11.97 -9.23
C ILE A 154 -5.69 12.77 -9.28
N ARG A 155 -5.85 14.08 -9.39
CA ARG A 155 -4.74 15.02 -9.64
C ARG A 155 -3.74 15.04 -8.51
N ILE A 156 -4.22 14.96 -7.25
CA ILE A 156 -3.36 14.91 -6.07
C ILE A 156 -3.81 13.79 -5.15
N ARG A 157 -2.84 13.00 -4.67
CA ARG A 157 -3.02 12.01 -3.61
C ARG A 157 -2.32 12.52 -2.36
N MET A 158 -3.11 12.81 -1.32
CA MET A 158 -2.61 13.39 -0.07
C MET A 158 -1.75 12.39 0.70
N LEU A 159 -0.58 12.84 1.18
CA LEU A 159 0.35 12.09 2.02
C LEU A 159 0.22 12.47 3.50
N THR A 160 0.04 13.77 3.74
CA THR A 160 -0.07 14.33 5.09
C THR A 160 -0.94 15.58 5.08
N ARG A 161 -1.59 15.86 6.21
CA ARG A 161 -2.33 17.11 6.45
C ARG A 161 -1.48 18.17 7.14
N HIS A 162 -0.25 17.85 7.48
CA HIS A 162 0.69 18.74 8.14
C HIS A 162 1.64 19.31 7.10
N VAL A 163 1.51 20.60 6.78
CA VAL A 163 2.32 21.28 5.73
C VAL A 163 3.80 21.40 6.11
N ASP A 164 4.10 21.44 7.41
CA ASP A 164 5.47 21.47 7.90
C ASP A 164 6.14 20.09 7.93
N GLN A 165 5.36 19.02 7.71
CA GLN A 165 5.88 17.67 7.68
C GLN A 165 6.81 17.48 6.48
N GLU A 166 8.05 17.16 6.74
CA GLU A 166 9.01 16.77 5.71
C GLU A 166 8.72 15.34 5.25
N ILE A 167 8.61 15.14 3.92
CA ILE A 167 8.43 13.82 3.30
C ILE A 167 9.82 13.27 3.01
N ASN A 168 10.36 12.53 3.95
CA ASN A 168 11.69 11.93 3.90
C ASN A 168 11.62 10.45 4.35
N GLU A 169 12.77 9.79 4.43
CA GLU A 169 12.86 8.38 4.83
C GLU A 169 12.28 8.12 6.23
N ASN A 170 12.49 9.02 7.18
CA ASN A 170 11.92 8.91 8.53
C ASN A 170 10.38 8.95 8.50
N PHE A 171 9.82 9.83 7.66
CA PHE A 171 8.37 9.89 7.45
C PHE A 171 7.85 8.55 6.88
N LEU A 172 8.49 8.02 5.84
CA LEU A 172 8.10 6.76 5.23
C LEU A 172 8.23 5.60 6.22
N ARG A 173 9.32 5.55 6.99
CA ARG A 173 9.52 4.54 8.03
C ARG A 173 8.43 4.57 9.09
N MET A 174 8.05 5.77 9.54
CA MET A 174 6.94 5.94 10.48
C MET A 174 5.62 5.38 9.91
N ARG A 175 5.30 5.67 8.63
CA ARG A 175 4.08 5.15 7.97
C ARG A 175 4.09 3.63 7.89
N VAL A 176 5.19 3.05 7.44
CA VAL A 176 5.39 1.59 7.35
C VAL A 176 5.26 0.94 8.73
N LYS A 177 5.93 1.50 9.74
CA LYS A 177 5.86 1.00 11.11
C LYS A 177 4.43 1.05 11.66
N ASN A 178 3.72 2.16 11.48
CA ASN A 178 2.34 2.30 11.94
C ASN A 178 1.41 1.30 11.24
N ALA A 179 1.58 1.06 9.94
CA ALA A 179 0.83 0.07 9.20
C ALA A 179 1.05 -1.35 9.78
N TRP A 180 2.29 -1.72 10.04
CA TRP A 180 2.65 -3.01 10.63
C TRP A 180 2.11 -3.16 12.07
N GLU A 181 2.34 -2.17 12.93
CA GLU A 181 1.84 -2.19 14.31
C GLU A 181 0.31 -2.36 14.36
N TYR A 182 -0.41 -1.68 13.47
CA TYR A 182 -1.85 -1.85 13.36
C TYR A 182 -2.24 -3.29 13.00
N ARG A 183 -1.54 -3.95 12.05
CA ARG A 183 -1.82 -5.35 11.68
C ARG A 183 -1.60 -6.30 12.85
N LYS A 184 -0.54 -6.10 13.62
CA LYS A 184 -0.28 -6.92 14.83
C LYS A 184 -1.43 -6.91 15.84
N THR A 185 -2.22 -5.85 15.87
CA THR A 185 -3.36 -5.73 16.81
C THR A 185 -4.68 -6.20 16.23
N THR A 186 -4.80 -6.34 14.90
CA THR A 186 -6.10 -6.53 14.26
C THR A 186 -6.26 -7.82 13.48
N VAL A 187 -5.15 -8.40 13.00
CA VAL A 187 -5.18 -9.59 12.17
C VAL A 187 -4.07 -10.57 12.55
N ASP A 188 -4.23 -11.83 12.13
CA ASP A 188 -3.12 -12.77 12.10
C ASP A 188 -2.13 -12.34 11.01
N THR A 189 -0.87 -12.16 11.40
CA THR A 189 0.19 -11.58 10.58
C THR A 189 1.06 -12.60 9.85
N SER A 190 0.79 -13.89 9.95
CA SER A 190 1.48 -14.92 9.16
C SER A 190 1.38 -14.62 7.68
N SER A 191 0.13 -14.43 7.21
CA SER A 191 -0.18 -13.96 5.86
C SER A 191 -1.29 -12.90 5.92
N CYS A 192 -0.96 -11.65 5.53
CA CYS A 192 -1.86 -10.51 5.65
C CYS A 192 -1.50 -9.36 4.71
N ARG A 193 -2.46 -8.47 4.46
CA ARG A 193 -2.18 -7.19 3.81
C ARG A 193 -1.51 -6.25 4.80
N VAL A 194 -0.21 -5.99 4.62
CA VAL A 194 0.57 -5.12 5.50
C VAL A 194 0.33 -3.65 5.21
N ILE A 195 0.28 -3.26 3.93
CA ILE A 195 0.01 -1.89 3.50
C ILE A 195 -1.21 -1.88 2.58
N PHE A 196 -2.17 -0.99 2.86
CA PHE A 196 -3.39 -0.83 2.09
C PHE A 196 -3.62 0.63 1.66
N GLY A 197 -2.77 1.13 0.79
CA GLY A 197 -2.95 2.41 0.10
C GLY A 197 -3.24 3.59 1.02
N GLU A 198 -4.32 4.27 0.72
CA GLU A 198 -4.80 5.45 1.43
C GLU A 198 -5.17 5.18 2.89
N ALA A 199 -5.58 3.96 3.22
CA ALA A 199 -5.91 3.57 4.61
C ALA A 199 -4.69 3.63 5.53
N ASP A 200 -3.49 3.40 4.99
CA ASP A 200 -2.22 3.47 5.71
C ASP A 200 -1.41 4.74 5.36
N PHE A 201 -2.06 5.71 4.69
CA PHE A 201 -1.44 6.96 4.25
C PHE A 201 -0.21 6.77 3.34
N LEU A 202 -0.23 5.70 2.54
CA LEU A 202 0.73 5.38 1.48
C LEU A 202 -0.05 5.19 0.16
N PRO A 203 -0.62 6.27 -0.41
CA PRO A 203 -1.65 6.21 -1.42
C PRO A 203 -1.22 5.46 -2.68
N GLY A 204 -2.05 4.48 -3.07
CA GLY A 204 -1.82 3.66 -4.26
C GLY A 204 -0.75 2.58 -4.10
N LEU A 205 -0.26 2.32 -2.88
CA LEU A 205 0.64 1.20 -2.59
C LEU A 205 -0.08 0.11 -1.82
N VAL A 206 -0.01 -1.10 -2.31
CA VAL A 206 -0.47 -2.31 -1.61
C VAL A 206 0.73 -3.23 -1.39
N VAL A 207 0.87 -3.75 -0.18
CA VAL A 207 1.86 -4.78 0.12
C VAL A 207 1.19 -5.90 0.90
N ASP A 208 1.18 -7.08 0.30
CA ASP A 208 0.72 -8.31 0.92
C ASP A 208 1.92 -9.15 1.36
N LYS A 209 1.84 -9.71 2.54
CA LYS A 209 2.82 -10.64 3.11
C LYS A 209 2.23 -12.04 3.08
N TYR A 210 2.98 -12.97 2.52
CA TYR A 210 2.73 -14.41 2.52
C TYR A 210 3.92 -15.07 3.22
N GLU A 211 3.76 -15.41 4.49
CA GLU A 211 4.83 -15.94 5.36
C GLU A 211 6.11 -15.05 5.30
N ASP A 212 7.12 -15.49 4.58
CA ASP A 212 8.40 -14.79 4.42
C ASP A 212 8.58 -14.09 3.04
N VAL A 213 7.50 -13.94 2.29
CA VAL A 213 7.48 -13.27 0.97
C VAL A 213 6.59 -12.03 1.01
N LEU A 214 7.04 -10.94 0.39
CA LEU A 214 6.23 -9.76 0.14
C LEU A 214 5.81 -9.68 -1.32
N VAL A 215 4.56 -9.33 -1.56
CA VAL A 215 4.06 -9.00 -2.90
C VAL A 215 3.61 -7.55 -2.91
N VAL A 216 4.17 -6.77 -3.83
CA VAL A 216 4.00 -5.32 -3.92
C VAL A 216 3.20 -4.96 -5.15
N GLU A 217 2.16 -4.16 -4.99
CA GLU A 217 1.43 -3.52 -6.08
C GLU A 217 1.49 -2.00 -5.90
N CYS A 218 2.10 -1.30 -6.85
CA CYS A 218 2.17 0.16 -6.86
C CYS A 218 1.32 0.71 -7.99
N LEU A 219 0.28 1.47 -7.67
CA LEU A 219 -0.71 2.00 -8.63
C LEU A 219 -0.58 3.49 -8.87
N ALA A 220 0.18 4.24 -8.06
CA ALA A 220 0.29 5.69 -8.13
C ALA A 220 1.71 6.13 -8.50
N LEU A 221 1.83 7.06 -9.46
CA LEU A 221 3.12 7.52 -9.99
C LEU A 221 4.02 8.14 -8.90
N GLY A 222 3.46 8.95 -8.02
CA GLY A 222 4.25 9.54 -6.94
C GLY A 222 4.79 8.49 -5.96
N MET A 223 4.06 7.39 -5.73
CA MET A 223 4.49 6.30 -4.87
C MET A 223 5.55 5.40 -5.53
N GLU A 224 5.52 5.30 -6.86
CA GLU A 224 6.52 4.54 -7.62
C GLU A 224 7.95 4.96 -7.30
N GLN A 225 8.18 6.27 -7.08
CA GLN A 225 9.49 6.82 -6.74
C GLN A 225 10.01 6.35 -5.36
N PHE A 226 9.11 6.00 -4.45
CA PHE A 226 9.43 5.57 -3.09
C PHE A 226 9.31 4.07 -2.87
N LYS A 227 8.87 3.32 -3.87
CA LYS A 227 8.55 1.89 -3.76
C LYS A 227 9.71 1.08 -3.18
N GLU A 228 10.90 1.19 -3.75
CA GLU A 228 12.08 0.43 -3.29
C GLU A 228 12.51 0.84 -1.87
N THR A 229 12.49 2.14 -1.57
CA THR A 229 12.77 2.65 -0.23
C THR A 229 11.76 2.08 0.78
N ILE A 230 10.46 2.10 0.46
CA ILE A 230 9.42 1.57 1.34
C ILE A 230 9.58 0.06 1.55
N VAL A 231 9.90 -0.69 0.50
CA VAL A 231 10.18 -2.13 0.60
C VAL A 231 11.37 -2.40 1.54
N SER A 232 12.46 -1.64 1.38
CA SER A 232 13.63 -1.74 2.26
C SER A 232 13.28 -1.43 3.71
N LEU A 233 12.54 -0.35 3.95
CA LEU A 233 12.08 0.06 5.28
C LEU A 233 11.16 -0.99 5.90
N LEU A 234 10.26 -1.58 5.12
CA LEU A 234 9.35 -2.62 5.60
C LEU A 234 10.11 -3.89 5.99
N LYS A 235 11.08 -4.33 5.18
CA LYS A 235 11.97 -5.45 5.54
C LYS A 235 12.70 -5.17 6.87
N GLY A 236 13.17 -3.93 7.06
CA GLY A 236 13.80 -3.50 8.31
C GLY A 236 12.85 -3.54 9.51
N VAL A 237 11.64 -3.03 9.36
CA VAL A 237 10.61 -3.04 10.41
C VAL A 237 10.19 -4.47 10.77
N LEU A 238 10.00 -5.35 9.79
CA LEU A 238 9.66 -6.76 10.03
C LEU A 238 10.80 -7.50 10.73
N LYS A 239 12.05 -7.19 10.38
CA LYS A 239 13.24 -7.76 11.03
C LYS A 239 13.36 -7.36 12.51
N GLU A 240 12.90 -6.17 12.90
CA GLU A 240 12.84 -5.75 14.31
C GLU A 240 11.95 -6.68 15.14
N ASP A 241 10.91 -7.27 14.52
CA ASP A 241 10.02 -8.27 15.15
C ASP A 241 10.47 -9.73 14.88
N GLY A 242 11.70 -9.94 14.41
CA GLY A 242 12.27 -11.28 14.15
C GLY A 242 11.80 -11.94 12.85
N ILE A 243 11.09 -11.20 11.98
CA ILE A 243 10.59 -11.72 10.70
C ILE A 243 11.60 -11.44 9.60
N SER A 244 12.15 -12.50 9.01
CA SER A 244 13.07 -12.42 7.86
C SER A 244 12.29 -12.61 6.56
N ILE A 245 12.43 -11.67 5.63
CA ILE A 245 11.79 -11.74 4.31
C ILE A 245 12.80 -12.28 3.30
N ARG A 246 12.53 -13.47 2.73
CA ARG A 246 13.37 -14.13 1.73
C ARG A 246 13.27 -13.50 0.36
N GLY A 247 12.09 -12.93 0.02
CA GLY A 247 11.91 -12.38 -1.32
C GLY A 247 10.80 -11.34 -1.43
N VAL A 248 10.87 -10.54 -2.49
CA VAL A 248 9.86 -9.53 -2.83
C VAL A 248 9.52 -9.64 -4.32
N TYR A 249 8.23 -9.75 -4.63
CA TYR A 249 7.74 -9.79 -6.00
C TYR A 249 6.80 -8.62 -6.29
N GLU A 250 6.95 -7.96 -7.42
CA GLU A 250 6.08 -6.88 -7.86
C GLU A 250 4.96 -7.39 -8.77
N ARG A 251 3.73 -7.03 -8.44
CA ARG A 251 2.50 -7.29 -9.20
C ARG A 251 1.80 -6.00 -9.57
N SER A 252 2.55 -5.07 -10.16
CA SER A 252 2.05 -3.77 -10.63
C SER A 252 1.54 -3.87 -12.09
N ASP A 253 0.72 -4.89 -12.38
CA ASP A 253 0.21 -5.19 -13.72
C ASP A 253 -1.28 -4.83 -13.92
N ALA A 254 -1.89 -4.14 -12.96
CA ALA A 254 -3.26 -3.64 -13.06
C ALA A 254 -3.43 -2.56 -14.15
N ASN A 255 -4.63 -2.52 -14.76
CA ASN A 255 -4.94 -1.55 -15.81
C ASN A 255 -4.98 -0.10 -15.30
N GLU A 256 -5.20 0.10 -14.03
CA GLU A 256 -5.25 1.38 -13.33
C GLU A 256 -3.94 2.16 -13.47
N ARG A 257 -2.80 1.48 -13.56
CA ARG A 257 -1.49 2.11 -13.78
C ARG A 257 -1.41 2.95 -15.06
N ARG A 258 -2.09 2.52 -16.12
CA ARG A 258 -2.14 3.28 -17.39
C ARG A 258 -2.78 4.67 -17.23
N LYS A 259 -3.74 4.80 -16.29
CA LYS A 259 -4.38 6.07 -15.96
C LYS A 259 -3.45 7.02 -15.20
N GLU A 260 -2.44 6.46 -14.56
CA GLU A 260 -1.38 7.21 -13.88
C GLU A 260 -0.18 7.54 -14.79
N GLY A 261 -0.19 7.06 -16.06
CA GLY A 261 0.93 7.21 -17.00
C GLY A 261 2.06 6.20 -16.74
N LEU A 262 1.78 5.11 -16.02
CA LEU A 262 2.75 4.08 -15.66
C LEU A 262 2.61 2.83 -16.55
N PRO A 263 3.71 2.17 -16.92
CA PRO A 263 3.67 0.87 -17.57
C PRO A 263 3.22 -0.20 -16.58
N LYS A 264 2.75 -1.33 -17.10
CA LYS A 264 2.56 -2.55 -16.31
C LYS A 264 3.92 -3.15 -15.98
N VAL A 265 4.10 -3.58 -14.72
CA VAL A 265 5.35 -4.20 -14.24
C VAL A 265 5.02 -5.47 -13.48
N LYS A 266 5.77 -6.53 -13.76
CA LYS A 266 5.84 -7.77 -12.98
C LYS A 266 7.29 -8.18 -12.88
N GLY A 267 7.76 -8.61 -11.70
CA GLY A 267 9.12 -9.07 -11.52
C GLY A 267 9.59 -9.08 -10.08
N PHE A 268 10.80 -9.55 -9.91
CA PHE A 268 11.46 -9.56 -8.61
C PHE A 268 11.97 -8.16 -8.24
N ILE A 269 11.83 -7.78 -6.98
CA ILE A 269 12.52 -6.61 -6.42
C ILE A 269 13.70 -7.15 -5.60
N GLY A 270 14.89 -7.06 -6.16
CA GLY A 270 16.11 -7.66 -5.63
C GLY A 270 16.36 -9.07 -6.17
N GLU A 271 16.74 -10.00 -5.30
CA GLU A 271 17.10 -11.37 -5.67
C GLU A 271 15.89 -12.21 -6.07
N THR A 272 16.11 -13.20 -6.93
CA THR A 272 15.11 -14.20 -7.32
C THR A 272 14.92 -15.23 -6.21
N PHE A 273 13.69 -15.75 -6.10
CA PHE A 273 13.33 -16.78 -5.12
C PHE A 273 12.26 -17.71 -5.69
N ASP A 274 11.98 -18.83 -5.01
CA ASP A 274 10.86 -19.69 -5.35
C ASP A 274 9.54 -18.95 -5.08
N THR A 275 8.73 -18.80 -6.12
CA THR A 275 7.50 -18.01 -6.14
C THR A 275 6.26 -18.75 -5.67
N GLU A 276 6.36 -20.05 -5.47
CA GLU A 276 5.35 -20.83 -4.78
C GLU A 276 5.58 -20.75 -3.27
N VAL A 277 4.60 -20.20 -2.55
CA VAL A 277 4.69 -19.95 -1.11
C VAL A 277 3.65 -20.78 -0.39
N GLU A 278 4.09 -21.68 0.48
CA GLU A 278 3.18 -22.39 1.37
C GLU A 278 2.75 -21.47 2.50
N ILE A 279 1.43 -21.29 2.67
CA ILE A 279 0.83 -20.51 3.74
C ILE A 279 -0.11 -21.36 4.58
N THR A 280 -0.27 -20.98 5.85
CA THR A 280 -1.30 -21.55 6.72
C THR A 280 -2.34 -20.49 7.07
N GLU A 281 -3.60 -20.76 6.75
CA GLU A 281 -4.71 -19.88 7.12
C GLU A 281 -5.83 -20.68 7.77
N ASN A 282 -6.24 -20.31 8.99
CA ASN A 282 -7.33 -20.98 9.72
C ASN A 282 -7.11 -22.49 9.91
N GLY A 283 -5.86 -22.95 9.95
CA GLY A 283 -5.49 -24.37 10.03
C GLY A 283 -5.49 -25.11 8.70
N VAL A 284 -5.70 -24.42 7.59
CA VAL A 284 -5.62 -24.98 6.21
C VAL A 284 -4.32 -24.54 5.56
N HIS A 285 -3.63 -25.48 4.93
CA HIS A 285 -2.40 -25.25 4.17
C HIS A 285 -2.72 -25.00 2.70
N TYR A 286 -2.17 -23.93 2.13
CA TYR A 286 -2.31 -23.56 0.72
C TYR A 286 -0.95 -23.34 0.08
N LEU A 287 -0.82 -23.70 -1.20
CA LEU A 287 0.28 -23.24 -2.03
C LEU A 287 -0.17 -22.03 -2.83
N VAL A 288 0.46 -20.89 -2.58
CA VAL A 288 0.17 -19.61 -3.22
C VAL A 288 1.23 -19.30 -4.27
N ASP A 289 0.83 -19.20 -5.53
CA ASP A 289 1.68 -18.73 -6.62
C ASP A 289 1.58 -17.20 -6.70
N VAL A 290 2.63 -16.50 -6.26
CA VAL A 290 2.65 -15.03 -6.25
C VAL A 290 2.85 -14.44 -7.66
N VAL A 291 3.23 -15.22 -8.65
CA VAL A 291 3.41 -14.80 -10.04
C VAL A 291 2.13 -14.93 -10.85
N ASN A 292 1.46 -16.10 -10.79
CA ASN A 292 0.32 -16.42 -11.64
C ASN A 292 -1.02 -16.37 -10.91
N GLY A 293 -1.02 -16.41 -9.58
CA GLY A 293 -2.23 -16.34 -8.76
C GLY A 293 -3.01 -15.04 -8.98
N GLN A 294 -4.30 -15.06 -8.68
CA GLN A 294 -5.16 -13.88 -8.81
C GLN A 294 -4.78 -12.78 -7.81
N LYS A 295 -5.00 -11.51 -8.15
CA LYS A 295 -4.55 -10.34 -7.37
C LYS A 295 -3.04 -10.41 -7.12
N THR A 296 -2.65 -10.43 -5.85
CA THR A 296 -1.26 -10.59 -5.39
C THR A 296 -0.87 -12.05 -5.16
N GLY A 297 -1.77 -13.01 -5.42
CA GLY A 297 -1.59 -14.45 -5.24
C GLY A 297 -2.76 -15.13 -4.53
N PHE A 298 -3.39 -14.46 -3.55
CA PHE A 298 -4.44 -15.02 -2.71
C PHE A 298 -5.46 -13.96 -2.27
N PHE A 299 -6.67 -14.39 -1.87
CA PHE A 299 -7.73 -13.50 -1.39
C PHE A 299 -7.70 -13.38 0.14
N LEU A 300 -6.74 -12.61 0.67
CA LEU A 300 -6.54 -12.42 2.11
C LEU A 300 -7.73 -11.74 2.82
N ASP A 301 -8.53 -10.98 2.09
CA ASP A 301 -9.71 -10.26 2.60
C ASP A 301 -10.82 -11.20 3.08
N GLN A 302 -10.90 -12.44 2.59
CA GLN A 302 -11.91 -13.43 2.97
C GLN A 302 -11.51 -14.31 4.17
N LYS A 303 -10.32 -14.14 4.76
CA LYS A 303 -9.78 -14.97 5.86
C LYS A 303 -10.79 -15.23 6.98
N TYR A 304 -11.36 -14.16 7.50
CA TYR A 304 -12.29 -14.27 8.63
C TYR A 304 -13.69 -14.73 8.24
N ASN A 305 -14.10 -14.50 6.98
CA ASN A 305 -15.32 -15.09 6.45
C ASN A 305 -15.18 -16.63 6.33
N ARG A 306 -14.04 -17.10 5.83
CA ARG A 306 -13.72 -18.53 5.80
C ARG A 306 -13.71 -19.15 7.19
N LEU A 307 -13.07 -18.49 8.18
CA LEU A 307 -13.08 -18.92 9.58
C LEU A 307 -14.51 -18.98 10.17
N ALA A 308 -15.35 -18.01 9.83
CA ALA A 308 -16.74 -17.99 10.29
C ALA A 308 -17.55 -19.20 9.76
N MET A 309 -17.27 -19.64 8.53
CA MET A 309 -17.91 -20.80 7.94
C MET A 309 -17.59 -22.12 8.65
N GLN A 310 -16.38 -22.25 9.22
CA GLN A 310 -16.02 -23.45 10.00
C GLN A 310 -17.03 -23.74 11.14
N ARG A 311 -17.63 -22.69 11.73
CA ARG A 311 -18.57 -22.84 12.87
C ARG A 311 -19.86 -23.57 12.52
N ILE A 312 -20.25 -23.58 11.25
CA ILE A 312 -21.54 -24.14 10.78
C ILE A 312 -21.38 -25.36 9.87
N CYS A 313 -20.14 -25.80 9.57
CA CYS A 313 -19.89 -26.86 8.59
C CYS A 313 -19.70 -28.25 9.20
N LYS A 314 -19.45 -28.40 10.51
CA LYS A 314 -19.18 -29.70 11.14
C LYS A 314 -20.34 -30.69 10.92
N GLY A 315 -20.03 -31.87 10.33
CA GLY A 315 -20.97 -32.93 10.00
C GLY A 315 -21.98 -32.57 8.90
N LYS A 316 -21.73 -31.50 8.15
CA LYS A 316 -22.64 -30.96 7.14
C LYS A 316 -22.20 -31.34 5.73
N ARG A 317 -23.20 -31.44 4.82
CA ARG A 317 -22.97 -31.46 3.38
C ARG A 317 -22.89 -30.04 2.83
N VAL A 318 -21.79 -29.67 2.19
CA VAL A 318 -21.49 -28.29 1.79
C VAL A 318 -21.32 -28.20 0.27
N LEU A 319 -21.88 -27.14 -0.34
CA LEU A 319 -21.63 -26.73 -1.72
C LEU A 319 -20.94 -25.37 -1.73
N ASP A 320 -19.72 -25.31 -2.27
CA ASP A 320 -18.95 -24.07 -2.43
C ASP A 320 -18.91 -23.65 -3.90
N CYS A 321 -19.58 -22.56 -4.23
CA CYS A 321 -19.70 -22.06 -5.60
C CYS A 321 -18.72 -20.89 -5.82
N PHE A 322 -18.00 -20.95 -6.94
CA PHE A 322 -16.87 -20.06 -7.26
C PHE A 322 -15.71 -20.30 -6.30
N THR A 323 -15.41 -21.58 -6.09
CA THR A 323 -14.51 -22.05 -5.03
C THR A 323 -13.06 -21.59 -5.21
N HIS A 324 -12.68 -21.11 -6.42
CA HIS A 324 -11.31 -20.72 -6.77
C HIS A 324 -10.36 -21.91 -6.45
N MET A 325 -9.29 -21.68 -5.67
CA MET A 325 -8.38 -22.74 -5.24
C MET A 325 -8.87 -23.52 -3.99
N GLY A 326 -10.20 -23.60 -3.80
CA GLY A 326 -10.83 -24.41 -2.75
C GLY A 326 -10.93 -23.75 -1.39
N THR A 327 -10.80 -22.43 -1.30
CA THR A 327 -10.53 -21.77 -0.01
C THR A 327 -11.68 -21.89 1.00
N PHE A 328 -12.94 -21.73 0.61
CA PHE A 328 -14.07 -21.97 1.50
C PHE A 328 -14.33 -23.48 1.70
N ALA A 329 -14.25 -24.28 0.64
CA ALA A 329 -14.46 -25.71 0.69
C ALA A 329 -13.49 -26.40 1.66
N LEU A 330 -12.20 -26.07 1.60
CA LEU A 330 -11.17 -26.64 2.49
C LEU A 330 -11.37 -26.20 3.95
N ASN A 331 -11.81 -24.95 4.20
CA ASN A 331 -12.20 -24.51 5.54
C ASN A 331 -13.41 -25.30 6.07
N ALA A 332 -14.36 -25.67 5.20
CA ALA A 332 -15.46 -26.54 5.60
C ALA A 332 -14.97 -27.98 5.90
N GLY A 333 -14.06 -28.51 5.08
CA GLY A 333 -13.45 -29.84 5.27
C GLY A 333 -12.69 -29.94 6.60
N ILE A 334 -11.78 -28.98 6.88
CA ILE A 334 -10.99 -28.99 8.15
C ILE A 334 -11.89 -28.84 9.38
N ALA A 335 -13.06 -28.21 9.24
CA ALA A 335 -14.07 -28.10 10.29
C ALA A 335 -14.84 -29.40 10.52
N GLY A 336 -14.58 -30.47 9.74
CA GLY A 336 -15.23 -31.77 9.83
C GLY A 336 -16.58 -31.82 9.12
N ALA A 337 -16.73 -31.17 7.98
CA ALA A 337 -17.86 -31.39 7.08
C ALA A 337 -17.89 -32.86 6.64
N SER A 338 -19.07 -33.42 6.39
CA SER A 338 -19.22 -34.83 5.98
C SER A 338 -19.00 -35.07 4.48
N ASP A 339 -19.28 -34.05 3.66
CA ASP A 339 -19.10 -34.06 2.20
C ASP A 339 -19.07 -32.62 1.70
N VAL A 340 -18.07 -32.23 0.91
CA VAL A 340 -17.91 -30.90 0.36
C VAL A 340 -17.71 -30.97 -1.14
N THR A 341 -18.52 -30.26 -1.89
CA THR A 341 -18.38 -30.10 -3.34
C THR A 341 -18.01 -28.65 -3.65
N GLY A 342 -16.86 -28.42 -4.28
CA GLY A 342 -16.44 -27.11 -4.79
C GLY A 342 -16.61 -27.00 -6.30
N LEU A 343 -17.14 -25.88 -6.79
CA LEU A 343 -17.36 -25.61 -8.21
C LEU A 343 -16.62 -24.35 -8.63
N ASP A 344 -15.84 -24.44 -9.71
CA ASP A 344 -15.26 -23.28 -10.40
C ASP A 344 -15.23 -23.50 -11.91
N ILE A 345 -15.28 -22.43 -12.69
CA ILE A 345 -15.18 -22.52 -14.15
C ILE A 345 -13.74 -22.65 -14.64
N SER A 346 -12.77 -22.31 -13.82
CA SER A 346 -11.35 -22.35 -14.15
C SER A 346 -10.76 -23.72 -13.84
N GLU A 347 -10.38 -24.44 -14.88
CA GLU A 347 -9.69 -25.73 -14.74
C GLU A 347 -8.41 -25.61 -13.91
N TYR A 348 -7.62 -24.54 -14.12
CA TYR A 348 -6.41 -24.26 -13.33
C TYR A 348 -6.74 -24.09 -11.85
N ALA A 349 -7.79 -23.34 -11.51
CA ALA A 349 -8.21 -23.15 -10.12
C ALA A 349 -8.64 -24.49 -9.48
N VAL A 350 -9.38 -25.32 -10.20
CA VAL A 350 -9.81 -26.66 -9.76
C VAL A 350 -8.60 -27.59 -9.54
N GLN A 351 -7.60 -27.54 -10.41
CA GLN A 351 -6.36 -28.29 -10.22
C GLN A 351 -5.63 -27.84 -8.94
N GLN A 352 -5.51 -26.54 -8.69
CA GLN A 352 -4.94 -26.01 -7.46
C GLN A 352 -5.77 -26.41 -6.22
N ALA A 353 -7.09 -26.39 -6.33
CA ALA A 353 -7.99 -26.80 -5.25
C ALA A 353 -7.80 -28.27 -4.87
N ASN A 354 -7.71 -29.18 -5.86
CA ASN A 354 -7.43 -30.60 -5.63
C ASN A 354 -6.04 -30.81 -4.99
N ALA A 355 -5.00 -30.09 -5.47
CA ALA A 355 -3.68 -30.17 -4.88
C ALA A 355 -3.68 -29.70 -3.41
N ASN A 356 -4.45 -28.66 -3.09
CA ASN A 356 -4.64 -28.20 -1.73
C ASN A 356 -5.45 -29.18 -0.88
N ALA A 357 -6.45 -29.90 -1.43
CA ALA A 357 -7.15 -30.97 -0.70
C ALA A 357 -6.19 -32.09 -0.26
N VAL A 358 -5.35 -32.57 -1.17
CA VAL A 358 -4.31 -33.57 -0.88
C VAL A 358 -3.33 -33.04 0.19
N ARG A 359 -2.87 -31.76 0.09
CA ARG A 359 -1.98 -31.13 1.07
C ARG A 359 -2.55 -31.12 2.49
N ASN A 360 -3.88 -31.09 2.60
CA ASN A 360 -4.59 -31.05 3.87
C ASN A 360 -5.18 -32.42 4.27
N HIS A 361 -4.93 -33.48 3.54
CA HIS A 361 -5.52 -34.84 3.75
C HIS A 361 -7.06 -34.80 3.76
N LEU A 362 -7.64 -34.02 2.84
CA LEU A 362 -9.09 -33.82 2.69
C LEU A 362 -9.65 -34.39 1.37
N GLU A 363 -8.85 -35.08 0.58
CA GLU A 363 -9.20 -35.59 -0.75
C GLU A 363 -10.39 -36.56 -0.75
N ASP A 364 -10.61 -37.28 0.35
CA ASP A 364 -11.74 -38.21 0.53
C ASP A 364 -13.05 -37.49 0.90
N THR A 365 -12.97 -36.23 1.34
CA THR A 365 -14.14 -35.48 1.85
C THR A 365 -14.46 -34.26 1.00
N VAL A 366 -13.46 -33.65 0.37
CA VAL A 366 -13.60 -32.40 -0.39
C VAL A 366 -13.27 -32.64 -1.85
N HIS A 367 -14.26 -32.49 -2.70
CA HIS A 367 -14.19 -32.78 -4.12
C HIS A 367 -14.42 -31.54 -4.95
N PHE A 368 -13.62 -31.34 -6.02
CA PHE A 368 -13.75 -30.18 -6.89
C PHE A 368 -14.11 -30.58 -8.31
N ARG A 369 -14.98 -29.79 -8.94
CA ARG A 369 -15.39 -29.98 -10.33
C ARG A 369 -15.28 -28.69 -11.13
N CYS A 370 -14.74 -28.79 -12.35
CA CYS A 370 -14.76 -27.70 -13.31
C CYS A 370 -16.16 -27.57 -13.91
N ALA A 371 -16.89 -26.50 -13.55
CA ALA A 371 -18.24 -26.26 -14.01
C ALA A 371 -18.63 -24.79 -13.96
N ASN A 372 -19.45 -24.35 -14.90
CA ASN A 372 -20.10 -23.02 -14.80
C ASN A 372 -21.22 -23.08 -13.75
N VAL A 373 -21.04 -22.39 -12.65
CA VAL A 373 -21.98 -22.36 -11.52
C VAL A 373 -23.40 -21.98 -11.95
N LEU A 374 -23.56 -21.02 -12.87
CA LEU A 374 -24.88 -20.54 -13.31
C LEU A 374 -25.69 -21.64 -14.04
N ASP A 375 -25.00 -22.55 -14.72
CA ASP A 375 -25.57 -23.69 -15.44
C ASP A 375 -25.72 -24.93 -14.55
N GLU A 376 -24.82 -25.10 -13.56
CA GLU A 376 -24.79 -26.26 -12.70
C GLU A 376 -25.83 -26.23 -11.58
N LEU A 377 -26.07 -25.06 -10.97
CA LEU A 377 -27.08 -24.94 -9.89
C LEU A 377 -28.49 -25.40 -10.31
N PRO A 378 -29.01 -25.06 -11.51
CA PRO A 378 -30.29 -25.63 -11.99
C PRO A 378 -30.27 -27.13 -12.10
N LYS A 379 -29.22 -27.73 -12.68
CA LYS A 379 -29.08 -29.18 -12.85
C LYS A 379 -29.08 -29.91 -11.51
N LEU A 380 -28.35 -29.37 -10.52
CA LEU A 380 -28.37 -29.94 -9.17
C LEU A 380 -29.77 -29.88 -8.53
N ALA A 381 -30.50 -28.78 -8.76
CA ALA A 381 -31.86 -28.65 -8.26
C ALA A 381 -32.83 -29.59 -8.95
N GLU A 382 -32.72 -29.82 -10.26
CA GLU A 382 -33.51 -30.78 -11.05
C GLU A 382 -33.21 -32.24 -10.62
N ALA A 383 -31.96 -32.54 -10.27
CA ALA A 383 -31.54 -33.80 -9.71
C ALA A 383 -32.00 -34.03 -8.25
N GLY A 384 -32.68 -33.06 -7.64
CA GLY A 384 -33.14 -33.14 -6.26
C GLY A 384 -32.06 -32.97 -5.18
N GLU A 385 -30.85 -32.53 -5.57
CA GLU A 385 -29.72 -32.33 -4.65
C GLU A 385 -30.03 -31.28 -3.57
N LYS A 386 -29.62 -31.61 -2.35
CA LYS A 386 -29.77 -30.71 -1.19
C LYS A 386 -28.50 -30.69 -0.33
N TYR A 387 -28.18 -29.51 0.14
CA TYR A 387 -27.00 -29.22 0.97
C TYR A 387 -27.41 -28.58 2.29
N ASP A 388 -26.65 -28.84 3.34
CA ASP A 388 -26.84 -28.18 4.63
C ASP A 388 -26.30 -26.74 4.59
N VAL A 389 -25.25 -26.52 3.80
CA VAL A 389 -24.62 -25.21 3.60
C VAL A 389 -24.35 -24.99 2.13
N VAL A 390 -24.77 -23.86 1.59
CA VAL A 390 -24.40 -23.39 0.24
C VAL A 390 -23.66 -22.07 0.37
N ILE A 391 -22.48 -21.99 -0.26
CA ILE A 391 -21.61 -20.80 -0.26
C ILE A 391 -21.58 -20.23 -1.68
N LEU A 392 -21.81 -18.92 -1.80
CA LEU A 392 -21.79 -18.18 -3.07
C LEU A 392 -20.82 -17.00 -2.95
N ASP A 393 -19.64 -17.11 -3.56
CA ASP A 393 -18.67 -16.00 -3.67
C ASP A 393 -18.42 -15.62 -5.14
N PRO A 394 -19.44 -15.08 -5.83
CA PRO A 394 -19.37 -14.84 -7.26
C PRO A 394 -18.42 -13.69 -7.59
N PRO A 395 -17.87 -13.64 -8.83
CA PRO A 395 -17.14 -12.48 -9.32
C PRO A 395 -18.03 -11.23 -9.37
N ALA A 396 -17.42 -10.07 -9.45
CA ALA A 396 -18.14 -8.79 -9.48
C ALA A 396 -19.11 -8.70 -10.66
N PHE A 397 -20.41 -8.63 -10.40
CA PHE A 397 -21.43 -8.46 -11.44
C PHE A 397 -21.53 -7.01 -11.93
N THR A 398 -20.88 -6.04 -11.26
CA THR A 398 -20.81 -4.66 -11.76
C THR A 398 -19.46 -4.02 -11.46
N LYS A 399 -18.99 -3.22 -12.44
CA LYS A 399 -17.81 -2.37 -12.32
C LYS A 399 -18.16 -0.89 -12.42
N SER A 400 -19.45 -0.54 -12.63
CA SER A 400 -19.90 0.84 -12.73
C SER A 400 -21.25 1.05 -12.03
N ARG A 401 -21.56 2.31 -11.72
CA ARG A 401 -22.83 2.68 -11.08
C ARG A 401 -24.03 2.40 -11.98
N GLU A 402 -23.87 2.63 -13.28
CA GLU A 402 -24.92 2.42 -14.30
C GLU A 402 -25.33 0.95 -14.41
N ALA A 403 -24.37 0.05 -14.24
CA ALA A 403 -24.60 -1.40 -14.30
C ALA A 403 -25.18 -2.02 -13.01
N THR A 404 -25.38 -1.22 -11.96
CA THR A 404 -25.89 -1.71 -10.66
C THR A 404 -27.25 -2.42 -10.77
N LYS A 405 -28.15 -1.95 -11.63
CA LYS A 405 -29.47 -2.61 -11.84
C LYS A 405 -29.33 -4.03 -12.39
N ASN A 406 -28.40 -4.25 -13.32
CA ASN A 406 -28.11 -5.57 -13.87
C ASN A 406 -27.42 -6.47 -12.83
N ALA A 407 -26.53 -5.91 -12.02
CA ALA A 407 -25.92 -6.64 -10.93
C ALA A 407 -26.93 -7.13 -9.90
N ILE A 408 -27.91 -6.31 -9.50
CA ILE A 408 -29.01 -6.70 -8.61
C ILE A 408 -29.76 -7.92 -9.18
N LYS A 409 -30.06 -7.92 -10.48
CA LYS A 409 -30.71 -9.09 -11.14
C LYS A 409 -29.83 -10.33 -11.04
N GLY A 410 -28.52 -10.23 -11.35
CA GLY A 410 -27.59 -11.35 -11.26
C GLY A 410 -27.45 -11.89 -9.84
N TYR A 411 -27.27 -11.01 -8.84
CA TYR A 411 -27.23 -11.43 -7.44
C TYR A 411 -28.55 -12.06 -6.97
N ARG A 412 -29.71 -11.51 -7.37
CA ARG A 412 -31.00 -12.11 -7.04
C ARG A 412 -31.14 -13.50 -7.63
N GLU A 413 -30.79 -13.68 -8.90
CA GLU A 413 -30.90 -14.94 -9.61
C GLU A 413 -30.00 -16.03 -8.97
N ILE A 414 -28.71 -15.74 -8.75
CA ILE A 414 -27.82 -16.74 -8.20
C ILE A 414 -28.17 -17.12 -6.76
N ASN A 415 -28.59 -16.14 -5.93
CA ASN A 415 -29.03 -16.39 -4.57
C ASN A 415 -30.32 -17.22 -4.56
N MET A 416 -31.27 -16.97 -5.47
CA MET A 416 -32.48 -17.77 -5.60
C MET A 416 -32.15 -19.23 -5.99
N LYS A 417 -31.24 -19.43 -6.98
CA LYS A 417 -30.79 -20.76 -7.39
C LYS A 417 -30.10 -21.50 -6.23
N GLY A 418 -29.20 -20.82 -5.50
CA GLY A 418 -28.52 -21.39 -4.33
C GLY A 418 -29.49 -21.77 -3.21
N LEU A 419 -30.46 -20.90 -2.89
CA LEU A 419 -31.48 -21.18 -1.87
C LEU A 419 -32.34 -22.41 -2.17
N LYS A 420 -32.63 -22.71 -3.43
CA LYS A 420 -33.35 -23.92 -3.82
C LYS A 420 -32.60 -25.22 -3.46
N LEU A 421 -31.27 -25.16 -3.32
CA LEU A 421 -30.42 -26.27 -2.93
C LEU A 421 -30.22 -26.37 -1.42
N VAL A 422 -30.56 -25.35 -0.65
CA VAL A 422 -30.42 -25.37 0.82
C VAL A 422 -31.55 -26.22 1.42
N LYS A 423 -31.20 -27.16 2.29
CA LYS A 423 -32.15 -27.93 3.13
C LYS A 423 -32.91 -26.99 4.06
N ASP A 424 -34.07 -27.44 4.54
CA ASP A 424 -34.76 -26.71 5.60
C ASP A 424 -33.90 -26.73 6.89
N GLY A 425 -33.75 -25.55 7.52
CA GLY A 425 -32.82 -25.36 8.63
C GLY A 425 -31.33 -25.25 8.25
N GLY A 426 -31.00 -25.26 6.94
CA GLY A 426 -29.66 -25.06 6.43
C GLY A 426 -29.26 -23.59 6.28
N TYR A 427 -28.08 -23.34 5.73
CA TYR A 427 -27.47 -22.01 5.63
C TYR A 427 -27.14 -21.65 4.19
N LEU A 428 -27.39 -20.40 3.81
CA LEU A 428 -26.81 -19.76 2.64
C LEU A 428 -25.79 -18.71 3.09
N ALA A 429 -24.52 -18.86 2.70
CA ALA A 429 -23.52 -17.81 2.81
C ALA A 429 -23.37 -17.14 1.43
N THR A 430 -23.44 -15.82 1.35
CA THR A 430 -23.31 -15.12 0.08
C THR A 430 -22.45 -13.89 0.21
N CYS A 431 -21.55 -13.69 -0.74
CA CYS A 431 -20.58 -12.59 -0.78
C CYS A 431 -20.83 -11.66 -1.98
N SER A 432 -20.29 -10.47 -1.93
CA SER A 432 -20.23 -9.54 -3.05
C SER A 432 -18.92 -8.76 -3.01
N CYS A 433 -18.14 -8.82 -4.07
CA CYS A 433 -16.97 -7.98 -4.28
C CYS A 433 -17.28 -6.72 -5.12
N SER A 434 -18.55 -6.43 -5.41
CA SER A 434 -18.99 -5.28 -6.20
C SER A 434 -19.11 -4.03 -5.34
N HIS A 435 -18.27 -3.02 -5.56
CA HIS A 435 -18.27 -1.76 -4.80
C HIS A 435 -19.63 -1.06 -4.74
N PHE A 436 -20.42 -1.13 -5.81
CA PHE A 436 -21.75 -0.51 -5.88
C PHE A 436 -22.89 -1.39 -5.30
N MET A 437 -22.57 -2.58 -4.83
CA MET A 437 -23.49 -3.46 -4.10
C MET A 437 -23.24 -3.28 -2.59
N THR A 438 -23.90 -2.29 -1.99
CA THR A 438 -23.78 -2.06 -0.54
C THR A 438 -24.35 -3.24 0.25
N GLN A 439 -23.98 -3.35 1.52
CA GLN A 439 -24.46 -4.42 2.40
C GLN A 439 -26.00 -4.43 2.50
N GLU A 440 -26.62 -3.25 2.62
CA GLU A 440 -28.08 -3.11 2.70
C GLU A 440 -28.74 -3.54 1.39
N LEU A 441 -28.13 -3.19 0.25
CA LEU A 441 -28.64 -3.56 -1.07
C LEU A 441 -28.53 -5.06 -1.31
N LEU A 442 -27.41 -5.67 -0.93
CA LEU A 442 -27.23 -7.13 -0.99
C LEU A 442 -28.24 -7.84 -0.11
N ALA A 443 -28.40 -7.43 1.16
CA ALA A 443 -29.37 -8.00 2.08
C ALA A 443 -30.80 -7.93 1.56
N LYS A 444 -31.21 -6.78 0.98
CA LYS A 444 -32.51 -6.62 0.32
C LYS A 444 -32.65 -7.59 -0.86
N THR A 445 -31.63 -7.69 -1.69
CA THR A 445 -31.62 -8.56 -2.88
C THR A 445 -31.73 -10.04 -2.50
N VAL A 446 -31.02 -10.46 -1.46
CA VAL A 446 -31.11 -11.84 -0.92
C VAL A 446 -32.49 -12.13 -0.34
N LYS A 447 -33.07 -11.17 0.39
CA LYS A 447 -34.47 -11.30 0.91
C LYS A 447 -35.49 -11.48 -0.23
N GLU A 448 -35.34 -10.75 -1.34
CA GLU A 448 -36.17 -10.92 -2.53
C GLU A 448 -35.95 -12.27 -3.21
N ALA A 449 -34.70 -12.76 -3.25
CA ALA A 449 -34.36 -14.08 -3.76
C ALA A 449 -34.98 -15.21 -2.91
N ALA A 450 -34.96 -15.08 -1.57
CA ALA A 450 -35.55 -16.02 -0.64
C ALA A 450 -37.07 -16.16 -0.85
N LYS A 451 -37.78 -15.03 -0.97
CA LYS A 451 -39.22 -15.05 -1.30
C LYS A 451 -39.49 -15.80 -2.62
N ALA A 452 -38.65 -15.56 -3.66
CA ALA A 452 -38.80 -16.21 -4.95
C ALA A 452 -38.45 -17.72 -4.93
N ALA A 453 -37.64 -18.14 -3.96
CA ALA A 453 -37.28 -19.55 -3.72
C ALA A 453 -38.26 -20.24 -2.72
N HIS A 454 -39.27 -19.55 -2.20
CA HIS A 454 -40.20 -20.03 -1.18
C HIS A 454 -39.50 -20.46 0.12
N LYS A 455 -38.50 -19.64 0.53
CA LYS A 455 -37.68 -19.79 1.74
C LYS A 455 -37.85 -18.60 2.69
#